data_0dbc2901ca1446abb465aefb8adc2ba8
#
_entry.id   0dbc2901ca1446abb465aefb8adc2ba8
#
_cell.length_a   1.000
_cell.length_b   1.000
_cell.length_c   1.000
_cell.angle_alpha   90.00
_cell.angle_beta   90.00
_cell.angle_gamma   90.00
#
_symmetry.space_group_name_H-M   'P 1'
#
loop_
_entity.id
_entity.type
_entity.pdbx_description
1 polymer ?
#
loop_
_entity_poly.entity_id
_entity_poly.type
_entity_poly.pdbx_seq_one_letter_code
_entity_poly.pdbx_strand_id
1 'polypeptide(L)'
;MARKTARQVAMQLIYQYELGGEGVNSTIEETMDKPELNADDLAYIQAMVDGTMDKEEELEEMIGRFAQGWSVERISKVDLAILRLALYEMLYREDIPEGVSINEAIELAHTFSTPEAASVINGILGSVSRAPKEG
;
A
#
# COMPACT_ATOMS: atom_id res chain seq x y z
N MET A 1 -13.15 12.24 3.37
CA MET A 1 -13.75 11.03 2.77
C MET A 1 -13.21 9.79 3.46
N ALA A 2 -14.10 8.88 3.80
CA ALA A 2 -13.74 7.67 4.54
C ALA A 2 -12.73 6.78 3.80
N ARG A 3 -12.70 6.77 2.44
CA ARG A 3 -11.73 5.97 1.69
C ARG A 3 -10.28 6.41 1.94
N LYS A 4 -10.02 7.71 2.14
CA LYS A 4 -8.66 8.16 2.53
C LYS A 4 -8.27 7.59 3.88
N THR A 5 -9.19 7.63 4.84
CA THR A 5 -8.97 7.05 6.18
C THR A 5 -8.76 5.54 6.06
N ALA A 6 -9.57 4.87 5.24
CA ALA A 6 -9.45 3.43 5.02
C ALA A 6 -8.08 3.06 4.46
N ARG A 7 -7.55 3.84 3.50
CA ARG A 7 -6.20 3.60 2.96
C ARG A 7 -5.13 3.76 4.02
N GLN A 8 -5.24 4.78 4.88
CA GLN A 8 -4.29 4.97 5.97
C GLN A 8 -4.31 3.79 6.92
N VAL A 9 -5.49 3.30 7.27
CA VAL A 9 -5.61 2.15 8.17
C VAL A 9 -5.04 0.89 7.52
N ALA A 10 -5.37 0.63 6.25
CA ALA A 10 -4.83 -0.51 5.53
C ALA A 10 -3.30 -0.48 5.49
N MET A 11 -2.72 0.68 5.18
CA MET A 11 -1.26 0.85 5.17
C MET A 11 -0.66 0.58 6.53
N GLN A 12 -1.27 1.10 7.60
CA GLN A 12 -0.76 0.89 8.96
C GLN A 12 -0.81 -0.58 9.35
N LEU A 13 -1.85 -1.31 8.97
CA LEU A 13 -1.93 -2.75 9.23
C LEU A 13 -0.88 -3.54 8.45
N ILE A 14 -0.65 -3.18 7.19
CA ILE A 14 0.40 -3.80 6.37
C ILE A 14 1.77 -3.53 7.01
N TYR A 15 1.99 -2.31 7.48
CA TYR A 15 3.21 -1.93 8.19
C TYR A 15 3.41 -2.78 9.45
N GLN A 16 2.35 -3.00 10.24
CA GLN A 16 2.44 -3.84 11.44
C GLN A 16 2.85 -5.27 11.10
N TYR A 17 2.35 -5.81 9.99
CA TYR A 17 2.79 -7.12 9.52
C TYR A 17 4.28 -7.15 9.19
N GLU A 18 4.79 -6.07 8.60
CA GLU A 18 6.22 -5.95 8.33
C GLU A 18 7.07 -6.01 9.59
N LEU A 19 6.51 -5.54 10.71
CA LEU A 19 7.20 -5.50 11.99
C LEU A 19 7.02 -6.78 12.81
N GLY A 20 6.40 -7.83 12.25
CA GLY A 20 6.23 -9.10 12.92
C GLY A 20 4.79 -9.48 13.25
N GLY A 21 3.83 -8.61 12.97
CA GLY A 21 2.41 -8.92 13.09
C GLY A 21 1.81 -8.82 14.49
N GLU A 22 2.58 -8.44 15.49
CA GLU A 22 2.03 -8.28 16.84
C GLU A 22 1.03 -7.12 16.88
N GLY A 23 -0.11 -7.34 17.50
CA GLY A 23 -1.13 -6.33 17.68
C GLY A 23 -2.03 -6.12 16.46
N VAL A 24 -1.82 -6.84 15.36
CA VAL A 24 -2.63 -6.66 14.15
C VAL A 24 -4.11 -6.95 14.42
N ASN A 25 -4.40 -8.04 15.13
CA ASN A 25 -5.80 -8.40 15.44
C ASN A 25 -6.48 -7.34 16.30
N SER A 26 -5.79 -6.82 17.31
CA SER A 26 -6.32 -5.74 18.14
C SER A 26 -6.59 -4.48 17.31
N THR A 27 -5.68 -4.15 16.40
CA THR A 27 -5.83 -2.99 15.53
C THR A 27 -7.02 -3.18 14.58
N ILE A 28 -7.22 -4.38 14.07
CA ILE A 28 -8.37 -4.69 13.22
C ILE A 28 -9.66 -4.49 14.01
N GLU A 29 -9.74 -5.01 15.24
CA GLU A 29 -10.92 -4.84 16.08
C GLU A 29 -11.22 -3.36 16.36
N GLU A 30 -10.20 -2.60 16.73
CA GLU A 30 -10.33 -1.16 16.98
C GLU A 30 -10.79 -0.43 15.72
N THR A 31 -10.28 -0.83 14.56
CA THR A 31 -10.64 -0.24 13.28
C THR A 31 -12.11 -0.49 12.94
N MET A 32 -12.58 -1.72 13.18
CA MET A 32 -13.97 -2.07 12.88
C MET A 32 -14.97 -1.30 13.73
N ASP A 33 -14.53 -0.78 14.86
CA ASP A 33 -15.36 0.02 15.76
C ASP A 33 -15.34 1.51 15.44
N LYS A 34 -14.58 1.95 14.44
CA LYS A 34 -14.50 3.37 14.07
C LYS A 34 -15.78 3.82 13.36
N PRO A 35 -16.51 4.82 13.92
CA PRO A 35 -17.79 5.23 13.33
C PRO A 35 -17.67 5.91 11.98
N GLU A 36 -16.52 6.48 11.64
CA GLU A 36 -16.30 7.13 10.35
C GLU A 36 -16.11 6.15 9.19
N LEU A 37 -15.91 4.86 9.48
CA LEU A 37 -15.71 3.84 8.44
C LEU A 37 -17.02 3.10 8.20
N ASN A 38 -17.46 3.04 6.94
CA ASN A 38 -18.64 2.29 6.56
C ASN A 38 -18.27 0.84 6.17
N ALA A 39 -19.28 0.04 5.84
CA ALA A 39 -19.07 -1.37 5.49
C ALA A 39 -18.15 -1.53 4.27
N ASP A 40 -18.26 -0.65 3.28
CA ASP A 40 -17.39 -0.71 2.09
C ASP A 40 -15.94 -0.41 2.44
N ASP A 41 -15.72 0.54 3.35
CA ASP A 41 -14.36 0.87 3.81
C ASP A 41 -13.74 -0.29 4.59
N LEU A 42 -14.52 -0.93 5.44
CA LEU A 42 -14.04 -2.10 6.19
C LEU A 42 -13.72 -3.27 5.26
N ALA A 43 -14.56 -3.49 4.25
CA ALA A 43 -14.32 -4.51 3.24
C ALA A 43 -13.04 -4.20 2.45
N TYR A 44 -12.83 -2.94 2.09
CA TYR A 44 -11.61 -2.51 1.41
C TYR A 44 -10.37 -2.79 2.26
N ILE A 45 -10.39 -2.41 3.54
CA ILE A 45 -9.27 -2.63 4.46
C ILE A 45 -8.93 -4.12 4.53
N GLN A 46 -9.94 -4.96 4.73
CA GLN A 46 -9.75 -6.40 4.83
C GLN A 46 -9.17 -6.97 3.54
N ALA A 47 -9.72 -6.55 2.40
CA ALA A 47 -9.25 -7.02 1.09
C ALA A 47 -7.79 -6.60 0.83
N MET A 48 -7.41 -5.38 1.22
CA MET A 48 -6.05 -4.90 1.01
C MET A 48 -5.05 -5.62 1.89
N VAL A 49 -5.39 -5.84 3.15
CA VAL A 49 -4.52 -6.56 4.09
C VAL A 49 -4.34 -8.01 3.64
N ASP A 50 -5.43 -8.70 3.37
CA ASP A 50 -5.38 -10.09 2.93
C ASP A 50 -4.67 -10.25 1.58
N GLY A 51 -4.99 -9.37 0.65
CA GLY A 51 -4.41 -9.43 -0.70
C GLY A 51 -2.92 -9.16 -0.72
N THR A 52 -2.47 -8.14 0.01
CA THR A 52 -1.03 -7.83 0.06
C THR A 52 -0.25 -8.95 0.74
N MET A 53 -0.82 -9.62 1.72
CA MET A 53 -0.19 -10.77 2.36
C MET A 53 -0.13 -11.96 1.41
N ASP A 54 -1.22 -12.24 0.73
CA ASP A 54 -1.30 -13.35 -0.23
C ASP A 54 -0.31 -13.18 -1.38
N LYS A 55 -0.08 -11.95 -1.82
CA LYS A 55 0.79 -11.62 -2.96
C LYS A 55 2.13 -11.03 -2.53
N GLU A 56 2.54 -11.24 -1.30
CA GLU A 56 3.75 -10.62 -0.74
C GLU A 56 4.99 -10.83 -1.60
N GLU A 57 5.26 -12.07 -2.01
CA GLU A 57 6.45 -12.38 -2.82
C GLU A 57 6.41 -11.69 -4.18
N GLU A 58 5.27 -11.70 -4.84
CA GLU A 58 5.09 -11.07 -6.14
C GLU A 58 5.28 -9.56 -6.04
N LEU A 59 4.69 -8.94 -5.01
CA LEU A 59 4.80 -7.50 -4.82
C LEU A 59 6.23 -7.10 -4.49
N GLU A 60 6.92 -7.87 -3.67
CA GLU A 60 8.31 -7.62 -3.32
C GLU A 60 9.21 -7.73 -4.55
N GLU A 61 8.99 -8.73 -5.39
CA GLU A 61 9.72 -8.88 -6.65
C GLU A 61 9.53 -7.67 -7.55
N MET A 62 8.29 -7.19 -7.67
CA MET A 62 8.00 -6.00 -8.47
C MET A 62 8.69 -4.76 -7.94
N ILE A 63 8.66 -4.56 -6.63
CA ILE A 63 9.36 -3.43 -6.01
C ILE A 63 10.85 -3.49 -6.35
N GLY A 64 11.45 -4.65 -6.20
CA GLY A 64 12.87 -4.84 -6.52
C GLY A 64 13.19 -4.57 -7.98
N ARG A 65 12.31 -5.01 -8.89
CA ARG A 65 12.51 -4.82 -10.33
C ARG A 65 12.47 -3.34 -10.72
N PHE A 66 11.56 -2.57 -10.13
CA PHE A 66 11.33 -1.18 -10.52
C PHE A 66 12.02 -0.16 -9.62
N ALA A 67 12.75 -0.59 -8.61
CA ALA A 67 13.43 0.31 -7.68
C ALA A 67 14.69 0.99 -8.26
N GLN A 68 15.15 0.57 -9.41
CA GLN A 68 16.22 1.22 -10.19
C GLN A 68 17.45 1.66 -9.36
N GLY A 69 18.19 0.68 -8.88
CA GLY A 69 19.40 0.96 -8.11
C GLY A 69 19.21 1.06 -6.60
N TRP A 70 17.96 1.09 -6.14
CA TRP A 70 17.66 0.99 -4.72
C TRP A 70 17.44 -0.49 -4.38
N SER A 71 18.12 -1.00 -3.36
CA SER A 71 17.79 -2.34 -2.88
C SER A 71 16.53 -2.26 -2.03
N VAL A 72 15.70 -3.30 -2.08
CA VAL A 72 14.48 -3.36 -1.27
C VAL A 72 14.81 -3.21 0.21
N GLU A 73 15.97 -3.72 0.63
CA GLU A 73 16.43 -3.65 2.01
C GLU A 73 16.68 -2.22 2.49
N ARG A 74 16.93 -1.28 1.57
CA ARG A 74 17.14 0.13 1.91
C ARG A 74 15.85 0.93 1.96
N ILE A 75 14.77 0.38 1.45
CA ILE A 75 13.47 1.02 1.50
C ILE A 75 12.91 0.83 2.91
N SER A 76 12.45 1.90 3.54
CA SER A 76 11.92 1.81 4.89
C SER A 76 10.67 0.93 4.94
N LYS A 77 10.36 0.38 6.11
CA LYS A 77 9.19 -0.48 6.29
C LYS A 77 7.88 0.27 5.98
N VAL A 78 7.81 1.55 6.32
CA VAL A 78 6.65 2.39 5.99
C VAL A 78 6.50 2.51 4.48
N ASP A 79 7.59 2.81 3.79
CA ASP A 79 7.57 2.98 2.34
C ASP A 79 7.23 1.66 1.64
N LEU A 80 7.72 0.54 2.15
CA LEU A 80 7.34 -0.78 1.63
C LEU A 80 5.85 -1.04 1.79
N ALA A 81 5.27 -0.67 2.94
CA ALA A 81 3.84 -0.84 3.16
C ALA A 81 3.03 -0.01 2.17
N ILE A 82 3.44 1.24 1.94
CA ILE A 82 2.79 2.13 0.96
C ILE A 82 2.88 1.53 -0.45
N LEU A 83 4.07 1.06 -0.83
CA LEU A 83 4.28 0.46 -2.15
C LEU A 83 3.45 -0.80 -2.34
N ARG A 84 3.41 -1.68 -1.35
CA ARG A 84 2.62 -2.91 -1.42
C ARG A 84 1.14 -2.61 -1.59
N LEU A 85 0.62 -1.68 -0.82
CA LEU A 85 -0.79 -1.28 -0.92
C LEU A 85 -1.11 -0.74 -2.30
N ALA A 86 -0.31 0.21 -2.78
CA ALA A 86 -0.55 0.85 -4.08
C ALA A 86 -0.42 -0.15 -5.22
N LEU A 87 0.61 -1.01 -5.20
CA LEU A 87 0.81 -2.01 -6.24
C LEU A 87 -0.34 -3.02 -6.26
N TYR A 88 -0.80 -3.44 -5.09
CA TYR A 88 -1.94 -4.35 -5.03
C TYR A 88 -3.18 -3.72 -5.67
N GLU A 89 -3.47 -2.45 -5.38
CA GLU A 89 -4.59 -1.74 -6.01
C GLU A 89 -4.41 -1.68 -7.53
N MET A 90 -3.20 -1.34 -7.99
CA MET A 90 -2.94 -1.20 -9.43
C MET A 90 -3.07 -2.53 -10.17
N LEU A 91 -2.68 -3.63 -9.56
CA LEU A 91 -2.65 -4.93 -10.21
C LEU A 91 -3.94 -5.73 -10.07
N TYR A 92 -4.66 -5.55 -8.97
CA TYR A 92 -5.77 -6.43 -8.61
C TYR A 92 -7.10 -5.73 -8.36
N ARG A 93 -7.13 -4.41 -8.39
CA ARG A 93 -8.37 -3.65 -8.16
C ARG A 93 -8.71 -2.83 -9.40
N GLU A 94 -9.45 -3.45 -10.31
CA GLU A 94 -9.88 -2.78 -11.55
C GLU A 94 -10.84 -1.61 -11.28
N ASP A 95 -11.51 -1.61 -10.14
CA ASP A 95 -12.42 -0.54 -9.74
C ASP A 95 -11.69 0.73 -9.31
N ILE A 96 -10.36 0.69 -9.15
CA ILE A 96 -9.56 1.85 -8.75
C ILE A 96 -8.62 2.22 -9.91
N PRO A 97 -8.77 3.41 -10.49
CA PRO A 97 -7.83 3.85 -11.55
C PRO A 97 -6.39 3.96 -11.02
N GLU A 98 -5.42 3.56 -11.85
CA GLU A 98 -4.01 3.58 -11.45
C GLU A 98 -3.55 4.95 -10.97
N GLY A 99 -4.01 6.03 -11.62
CA GLY A 99 -3.66 7.39 -11.21
C GLY A 99 -4.12 7.71 -9.79
N VAL A 100 -5.25 7.17 -9.37
CA VAL A 100 -5.74 7.35 -7.99
C VAL A 100 -4.82 6.63 -7.02
N SER A 101 -4.46 5.38 -7.31
CA SER A 101 -3.56 4.61 -6.45
C SER A 101 -2.21 5.30 -6.29
N ILE A 102 -1.65 5.82 -7.38
CA ILE A 102 -0.36 6.51 -7.35
C ILE A 102 -0.45 7.80 -6.53
N ASN A 103 -1.46 8.63 -6.79
CA ASN A 103 -1.65 9.88 -6.06
C ASN A 103 -1.85 9.66 -4.57
N GLU A 104 -2.64 8.67 -4.21
CA GLU A 104 -2.88 8.36 -2.79
C GLU A 104 -1.64 7.83 -2.11
N ALA A 105 -0.83 7.05 -2.82
CA ALA A 105 0.47 6.59 -2.28
C ALA A 105 1.40 7.75 -1.99
N ILE A 106 1.45 8.74 -2.89
CA ILE A 106 2.29 9.93 -2.71
C ILE A 106 1.81 10.72 -1.48
N GLU A 107 0.49 10.86 -1.31
CA GLU A 107 -0.06 11.55 -0.13
C GLU A 107 0.25 10.79 1.16
N LEU A 108 0.18 9.46 1.15
CA LEU A 108 0.56 8.65 2.31
C LEU A 108 2.03 8.88 2.65
N ALA A 109 2.90 8.94 1.65
CA ALA A 109 4.32 9.19 1.88
C ALA A 109 4.56 10.58 2.46
N HIS A 110 3.85 11.59 2.01
CA HIS A 110 3.95 12.94 2.59
C HIS A 110 3.48 12.97 4.04
N THR A 111 2.49 12.18 4.39
CA THR A 111 1.94 12.14 5.75
C THR A 111 2.81 11.31 6.70
N PHE A 112 3.27 10.14 6.25
CA PHE A 112 3.90 9.15 7.12
C PHE A 112 5.39 8.93 6.85
N SER A 113 5.96 9.54 5.82
CA SER A 113 7.35 9.35 5.46
C SER A 113 7.98 10.72 5.14
N THR A 114 8.79 10.81 4.08
CA THR A 114 9.53 12.02 3.74
C THR A 114 9.20 12.48 2.31
N PRO A 115 9.45 13.76 1.96
CA PRO A 115 9.32 14.19 0.57
C PRO A 115 10.22 13.41 -0.40
N GLU A 116 11.40 13.01 0.06
CA GLU A 116 12.31 12.21 -0.76
C GLU A 116 11.72 10.83 -1.03
N ALA A 117 11.13 10.20 0.00
CA ALA A 117 10.47 8.92 -0.15
C ALA A 117 9.28 9.02 -1.10
N ALA A 118 8.50 10.11 -1.02
CA ALA A 118 7.39 10.34 -1.92
C ALA A 118 7.84 10.37 -3.38
N SER A 119 8.99 11.00 -3.64
CA SER A 119 9.57 11.06 -4.99
C SER A 119 9.99 9.66 -5.48
N VAL A 120 10.64 8.87 -4.62
CA VAL A 120 11.05 7.50 -4.95
C VAL A 120 9.81 6.62 -5.23
N ILE A 121 8.81 6.71 -4.38
CA ILE A 121 7.56 5.96 -4.55
C ILE A 121 6.87 6.33 -5.87
N ASN A 122 6.80 7.61 -6.18
CA ASN A 122 6.24 8.07 -7.44
C ASN A 122 7.00 7.49 -8.64
N GLY A 123 8.33 7.48 -8.55
CA GLY A 123 9.18 6.91 -9.61
C GLY A 123 8.92 5.43 -9.82
N ILE A 124 8.85 4.66 -8.74
CA ILE A 124 8.60 3.21 -8.81
C ILE A 124 7.21 2.93 -9.39
N LEU A 125 6.18 3.55 -8.84
CA LEU A 125 4.80 3.32 -9.28
C LEU A 125 4.56 3.80 -10.70
N GLY A 126 5.15 4.93 -11.06
CA GLY A 126 5.09 5.43 -12.43
C GLY A 126 5.75 4.48 -13.42
N SER A 127 6.88 3.88 -13.05
CA SER A 127 7.56 2.90 -13.88
C SER A 127 6.71 1.64 -14.07
N VAL A 128 6.06 1.17 -13.02
CA VAL A 128 5.14 0.03 -13.12
C VAL A 128 3.98 0.36 -14.06
N SER A 129 3.41 1.54 -13.92
CA SER A 129 2.28 1.97 -14.75
C SER A 129 2.64 2.03 -16.24
N ARG A 130 3.88 2.45 -16.55
CA ARG A 130 4.36 2.56 -17.93
C ARG A 130 4.90 1.26 -18.51
N ALA A 131 5.13 0.25 -17.69
CA ALA A 131 5.68 -1.01 -18.17
C ALA A 131 4.68 -1.74 -19.06
N PRO A 132 5.15 -2.47 -20.10
CA PRO A 132 4.25 -3.27 -20.91
C PRO A 132 3.52 -4.30 -20.06
N LYS A 133 2.20 -4.38 -20.25
CA LYS A 133 1.39 -5.36 -19.55
C LYS A 133 1.58 -6.71 -20.21
N GLU A 134 1.94 -7.71 -19.45
CA GLU A 134 2.05 -9.08 -19.97
C GLU A 134 0.63 -9.58 -20.19
N GLY A 135 0.36 -9.99 -21.39
CA GLY A 135 -0.93 -10.27 -21.95
C GLY A 135 -1.76 -11.36 -21.39
#